data_3960dbfbb25351543464507c43d8e03e
#
_entry.id   3960dbfbb25351543464507c43d8e03e
#
_cell.length_a   1.000
_cell.length_b   1.000
_cell.length_c   1.000
_cell.angle_alpha   90.00
_cell.angle_beta   90.00
_cell.angle_gamma   90.00
#
_symmetry.space_group_name_H-M   'P 1'
#
loop_
_entity.id
_entity.type
_entity.pdbx_description
1 polymer ?
#
loop_
_entity_poly.entity_id
_entity_poly.type
_entity_poly.pdbx_seq_one_letter_code
_entity_poly.pdbx_strand_id
1 'polypeptide(L)'
;MRVAVLLEDRCKPNTPAFDYLMKYAGSCGRECIQFEGSKCKILESACPVCLNRAKRCPGDAVKIINLPEELDTDLTHSYGENSFRLFRLPAPREQQVVGILGPNGMGKSTAINLLSGSTRPNLGDWRDYDKEWTEIIASFPRGELRDYLELVSKSGVDIAVKPQYVDKLPKLWDGEVRGLLQRVDDQGRLDEFAEKTSIKHILERKLSGLSGGELQRVAICATILKEADVYFFDEPSSYLDIHERMRVVNIIQSLVENGKRIIVIEHDLAILDVLCDLVHIVYGQRAAYGIFTPPRTTRTAINAYLDGYLNEENVRIRDKPISFLRGRVRGEEVGDTILQWLSLIHI
;
A
#
# COMPACT_ATOMS: atom_id res chain seq x y z
N MET A 1 -18.69 7.74 14.09
CA MET A 1 -19.68 6.73 13.58
C MET A 1 -19.20 5.31 13.88
N ARG A 2 -20.09 4.36 14.22
CA ARG A 2 -19.73 2.93 14.42
C ARG A 2 -20.18 2.12 13.22
N VAL A 3 -19.30 1.29 12.68
CA VAL A 3 -19.59 0.47 11.50
C VAL A 3 -19.23 -0.98 11.79
N ALA A 4 -20.10 -1.91 11.34
CA ALA A 4 -19.82 -3.34 11.39
C ALA A 4 -19.19 -3.76 10.06
N VAL A 5 -17.94 -4.21 10.08
CA VAL A 5 -17.20 -4.67 8.90
C VAL A 5 -17.12 -6.18 8.88
N LEU A 6 -17.44 -6.77 7.72
CA LEU A 6 -17.32 -8.20 7.47
C LEU A 6 -15.95 -8.48 6.82
N LEU A 7 -15.18 -9.37 7.41
CA LEU A 7 -13.94 -9.87 6.82
C LEU A 7 -14.27 -11.04 5.88
N GLU A 8 -14.37 -10.76 4.58
CA GLU A 8 -14.76 -11.77 3.56
C GLU A 8 -13.87 -13.01 3.58
N ASP A 9 -12.56 -12.84 3.83
CA ASP A 9 -11.62 -13.95 3.92
C ASP A 9 -11.97 -14.96 5.02
N ARG A 10 -12.65 -14.51 6.07
CA ARG A 10 -13.03 -15.31 7.24
C ARG A 10 -14.49 -15.78 7.21
N CYS A 11 -15.32 -15.21 6.34
CA CYS A 11 -16.72 -15.53 6.17
C CYS A 11 -16.96 -16.12 4.77
N LYS A 12 -16.53 -17.36 4.57
CA LYS A 12 -16.74 -18.12 3.34
C LYS A 12 -17.82 -19.18 3.55
N PRO A 13 -18.53 -19.62 2.49
CA PRO A 13 -19.42 -20.77 2.58
C PRO A 13 -18.73 -21.96 3.26
N ASN A 14 -19.46 -22.69 4.10
CA ASN A 14 -18.98 -23.81 4.91
C ASN A 14 -17.99 -23.42 6.03
N THR A 15 -17.93 -22.17 6.45
CA THR A 15 -17.22 -21.78 7.66
C THR A 15 -18.17 -21.57 8.83
N PRO A 16 -17.72 -21.81 10.09
CA PRO A 16 -18.54 -21.55 11.27
C PRO A 16 -19.06 -20.12 11.38
N ALA A 17 -18.32 -19.16 10.82
CA ALA A 17 -18.74 -17.76 10.78
C ALA A 17 -19.92 -17.53 9.82
N PHE A 18 -19.92 -18.18 8.67
CA PHE A 18 -20.98 -18.10 7.68
C PHE A 18 -22.28 -18.69 8.23
N ASP A 19 -22.19 -19.89 8.83
CA ASP A 19 -23.34 -20.58 9.46
C ASP A 19 -23.90 -19.77 10.64
N TYR A 20 -22.99 -19.17 11.42
CA TYR A 20 -23.37 -18.27 12.51
C TYR A 20 -24.18 -17.06 12.00
N LEU A 21 -23.69 -16.38 10.97
CA LEU A 21 -24.36 -15.21 10.39
C LEU A 21 -25.69 -15.59 9.73
N MET A 22 -25.74 -16.73 9.05
CA MET A 22 -26.98 -17.25 8.46
C MET A 22 -28.06 -17.50 9.52
N LYS A 23 -27.69 -18.13 10.64
CA LYS A 23 -28.61 -18.38 11.77
C LYS A 23 -29.12 -17.08 12.42
N TYR A 24 -28.27 -16.05 12.44
CA TYR A 24 -28.64 -14.77 13.08
C TYR A 24 -29.26 -13.75 12.13
N ALA A 25 -29.21 -13.93 10.82
CA ALA A 25 -29.86 -13.04 9.85
C ALA A 25 -31.35 -12.88 10.12
N GLY A 26 -32.05 -14.00 10.34
CA GLY A 26 -33.48 -14.00 10.67
C GLY A 26 -33.82 -13.43 12.06
N SER A 27 -32.87 -13.35 12.98
CA SER A 27 -33.11 -12.85 14.36
C SER A 27 -32.71 -11.39 14.55
N CYS A 28 -32.20 -10.73 13.53
CA CYS A 28 -31.77 -9.34 13.63
C CYS A 28 -32.90 -8.32 13.58
N GLY A 29 -34.11 -8.71 13.25
CA GLY A 29 -35.29 -7.85 13.26
C GLY A 29 -35.27 -6.64 12.30
N ARG A 30 -34.14 -6.37 11.63
CA ARG A 30 -33.93 -5.27 10.71
C ARG A 30 -33.30 -5.71 9.36
N GLU A 31 -33.27 -7.02 9.09
CA GLU A 31 -32.72 -7.59 7.85
C GLU A 31 -31.32 -7.05 7.47
N CYS A 32 -30.51 -6.71 8.49
CA CYS A 32 -29.22 -6.08 8.28
C CYS A 32 -28.14 -7.04 7.74
N ILE A 33 -28.41 -8.35 7.70
CA ILE A 33 -27.53 -9.35 7.12
C ILE A 33 -28.22 -9.94 5.90
N GLN A 34 -27.63 -9.79 4.74
CA GLN A 34 -28.14 -10.31 3.47
C GLN A 34 -27.17 -11.34 2.89
N PHE A 35 -27.71 -12.32 2.19
CA PHE A 35 -26.95 -13.35 1.49
C PHE A 35 -27.25 -13.28 0.00
N GLU A 36 -26.24 -13.03 -0.79
CA GLU A 36 -26.29 -13.10 -2.25
C GLU A 36 -25.47 -14.31 -2.73
N GLY A 37 -26.14 -15.44 -2.91
CA GLY A 37 -25.47 -16.70 -3.24
C GLY A 37 -24.50 -17.15 -2.16
N SER A 38 -23.21 -17.15 -2.46
CA SER A 38 -22.14 -17.56 -1.53
C SER A 38 -21.55 -16.40 -0.72
N LYS A 39 -22.02 -15.18 -0.89
CA LYS A 39 -21.53 -13.99 -0.21
C LYS A 39 -22.51 -13.51 0.86
N CYS A 40 -21.95 -13.15 2.02
CA CYS A 40 -22.68 -12.49 3.09
C CYS A 40 -22.39 -10.99 3.04
N LYS A 41 -23.40 -10.16 3.21
CA LYS A 41 -23.32 -8.70 3.29
C LYS A 41 -24.01 -8.19 4.55
N ILE A 42 -23.46 -7.16 5.16
CA ILE A 42 -24.06 -6.45 6.28
C ILE A 42 -24.48 -5.07 5.78
N LEU A 43 -25.77 -4.75 5.81
CA LEU A 43 -26.28 -3.43 5.45
C LEU A 43 -26.00 -2.44 6.57
N GLU A 44 -25.10 -1.48 6.33
CA GLU A 44 -24.72 -0.47 7.33
C GLU A 44 -25.90 0.39 7.78
N SER A 45 -26.74 0.80 6.84
CA SER A 45 -27.92 1.62 7.10
C SER A 45 -28.96 0.94 8.00
N ALA A 46 -29.02 -0.40 7.96
CA ALA A 46 -29.92 -1.19 8.76
C ALA A 46 -29.27 -1.79 10.02
N CYS A 47 -27.95 -1.78 10.11
CA CYS A 47 -27.20 -2.45 11.17
C CYS A 47 -27.16 -1.62 12.46
N PRO A 48 -27.78 -2.10 13.57
CA PRO A 48 -27.74 -1.40 14.86
C PRO A 48 -26.40 -1.57 15.59
N VAL A 49 -25.36 -2.09 14.93
CA VAL A 49 -24.01 -2.33 15.48
C VAL A 49 -24.03 -3.07 16.82
N CYS A 50 -24.59 -4.28 16.81
CA CYS A 50 -24.72 -5.11 18.01
C CYS A 50 -23.38 -5.69 18.47
N LEU A 51 -22.67 -4.99 19.36
CA LEU A 51 -21.37 -5.39 19.93
C LEU A 51 -21.33 -6.84 20.44
N ASN A 52 -22.39 -7.26 21.13
CA ASN A 52 -22.45 -8.60 21.71
C ASN A 52 -22.52 -9.72 20.66
N ARG A 53 -23.14 -9.46 19.50
CA ARG A 53 -23.25 -10.43 18.42
C ARG A 53 -21.97 -10.50 17.59
N ALA A 54 -21.35 -9.37 17.31
CA ALA A 54 -20.08 -9.33 16.60
C ALA A 54 -18.97 -10.07 17.38
N LYS A 55 -18.88 -9.86 18.70
CA LYS A 55 -17.90 -10.56 19.57
C LYS A 55 -18.10 -12.08 19.64
N ARG A 56 -19.29 -12.58 19.33
CA ARG A 56 -19.60 -14.03 19.35
C ARG A 56 -19.44 -14.68 17.97
N CYS A 57 -19.15 -13.91 16.92
CA CYS A 57 -18.95 -14.46 15.60
C CYS A 57 -17.66 -15.30 15.58
N PRO A 58 -17.72 -16.58 15.22
CA PRO A 58 -16.54 -17.45 15.16
C PRO A 58 -15.48 -16.88 14.20
N GLY A 59 -14.21 -16.98 14.59
CA GLY A 59 -13.10 -16.52 13.78
C GLY A 59 -13.00 -15.01 13.61
N ASP A 60 -13.69 -14.22 14.45
CA ASP A 60 -13.70 -12.74 14.37
C ASP A 60 -14.01 -12.21 12.96
N ALA A 61 -14.93 -12.88 12.25
CA ALA A 61 -15.31 -12.50 10.90
C ALA A 61 -16.09 -11.17 10.83
N VAL A 62 -16.73 -10.76 11.90
CA VAL A 62 -17.38 -9.45 12.02
C VAL A 62 -16.64 -8.59 13.04
N LYS A 63 -16.19 -7.43 12.62
CA LYS A 63 -15.56 -6.44 13.50
C LYS A 63 -16.39 -5.18 13.56
N ILE A 64 -16.51 -4.60 14.76
CA ILE A 64 -17.10 -3.29 14.94
C ILE A 64 -15.99 -2.27 15.05
N ILE A 65 -16.04 -1.27 14.19
CA ILE A 65 -15.05 -0.22 14.06
C ILE A 65 -15.69 1.10 14.44
N ASN A 66 -14.97 1.89 15.23
CA ASN A 66 -15.29 3.29 15.45
C ASN A 66 -14.53 4.08 14.37
N LEU A 67 -15.25 4.59 13.37
CA LEU A 67 -14.69 5.59 12.45
C LEU A 67 -14.73 6.94 13.16
N PRO A 68 -13.63 7.71 13.15
CA PRO A 68 -13.65 9.09 13.59
C PRO A 68 -14.69 9.88 12.77
N GLU A 69 -15.56 10.63 13.42
CA GLU A 69 -16.63 11.40 12.75
C GLU A 69 -16.09 12.52 11.87
N GLU A 70 -14.89 12.99 12.17
CA GLU A 70 -14.18 14.05 11.43
C GLU A 70 -13.69 13.61 10.04
N LEU A 71 -13.70 12.31 9.74
CA LEU A 71 -13.16 11.77 8.48
C LEU A 71 -14.21 11.61 7.35
N ASP A 72 -15.48 11.86 7.61
CA ASP A 72 -16.51 11.68 6.57
C ASP A 72 -16.28 12.62 5.35
N THR A 73 -15.61 13.74 5.55
CA THR A 73 -15.24 14.69 4.47
C THR A 73 -13.98 14.30 3.69
N ASP A 74 -13.14 13.42 4.23
CA ASP A 74 -11.84 13.06 3.67
C ASP A 74 -11.88 11.71 2.93
N LEU A 75 -13.06 11.12 2.76
CA LEU A 75 -13.22 9.83 2.08
C LEU A 75 -12.91 9.98 0.58
N THR A 76 -11.86 9.31 0.16
CA THR A 76 -11.36 9.37 -1.23
C THR A 76 -11.92 8.27 -2.09
N HIS A 77 -11.99 7.03 -1.57
CA HIS A 77 -12.42 5.88 -2.34
C HIS A 77 -13.03 4.78 -1.45
N SER A 78 -14.04 4.10 -1.98
CA SER A 78 -14.63 2.91 -1.36
C SER A 78 -14.88 1.84 -2.41
N TYR A 79 -14.56 0.59 -2.08
CA TYR A 79 -14.81 -0.55 -2.98
C TYR A 79 -16.24 -1.12 -2.90
N GLY A 80 -17.03 -0.66 -1.96
CA GLY A 80 -18.40 -1.15 -1.79
C GLY A 80 -18.96 -0.90 -0.41
N GLU A 81 -20.20 -1.33 -0.19
CA GLU A 81 -20.81 -1.34 1.13
C GLU A 81 -20.08 -2.33 2.04
N ASN A 82 -19.67 -1.90 3.23
CA ASN A 82 -18.84 -2.65 4.17
C ASN A 82 -17.47 -3.11 3.64
N SER A 83 -17.04 -2.58 2.50
CA SER A 83 -15.75 -2.86 1.92
C SER A 83 -14.69 -1.86 2.38
N PHE A 84 -13.46 -2.07 1.94
CA PHE A 84 -12.35 -1.20 2.29
C PHE A 84 -12.59 0.26 1.85
N ARG A 85 -12.29 1.20 2.74
CA ARG A 85 -12.38 2.65 2.53
C ARG A 85 -11.00 3.28 2.65
N LEU A 86 -10.68 4.18 1.74
CA LEU A 86 -9.44 4.93 1.76
C LEU A 86 -9.72 6.41 1.99
N PHE A 87 -9.05 6.96 2.98
CA PHE A 87 -9.13 8.37 3.34
C PHE A 87 -7.84 9.07 3.05
N ARG A 88 -7.92 10.23 2.40
CA ARG A 88 -6.82 11.06 1.97
C ARG A 88 -5.90 10.34 0.95
N LEU A 89 -5.02 11.09 0.31
CA LEU A 89 -4.00 10.58 -0.61
C LEU A 89 -2.69 11.36 -0.44
N PRO A 90 -1.54 10.73 -0.66
CA PRO A 90 -0.27 11.43 -0.75
C PRO A 90 -0.16 12.17 -2.09
N ALA A 91 0.44 13.34 -2.10
CA ALA A 91 0.72 14.08 -3.33
C ALA A 91 2.16 13.79 -3.82
N PRO A 92 2.34 13.42 -5.10
CA PRO A 92 3.68 13.37 -5.70
C PRO A 92 4.26 14.80 -5.78
N ARG A 93 5.49 14.98 -5.31
CA ARG A 93 6.15 16.29 -5.26
C ARG A 93 7.34 16.36 -6.20
N GLU A 94 7.56 17.54 -6.73
CA GLU A 94 8.76 17.81 -7.52
C GLU A 94 9.98 17.88 -6.61
N GLN A 95 11.11 17.38 -7.11
CA GLN A 95 12.41 17.41 -6.42
C GLN A 95 12.43 16.76 -5.03
N GLN A 96 11.46 15.91 -4.72
CA GLN A 96 11.37 15.19 -3.46
C GLN A 96 10.90 13.75 -3.67
N VAL A 97 11.48 12.84 -2.89
CA VAL A 97 10.96 11.48 -2.77
C VAL A 97 9.93 11.42 -1.65
N VAL A 98 8.70 11.05 -1.99
CA VAL A 98 7.61 10.88 -1.04
C VAL A 98 7.51 9.40 -0.67
N GLY A 99 7.76 9.07 0.60
CA GLY A 99 7.64 7.73 1.15
C GLY A 99 6.24 7.44 1.68
N ILE A 100 5.82 6.18 1.59
CA ILE A 100 4.61 5.66 2.23
C ILE A 100 5.01 4.54 3.18
N LEU A 101 4.72 4.72 4.47
CA LEU A 101 5.03 3.78 5.54
C LEU A 101 3.74 3.30 6.21
N GLY A 102 3.57 1.99 6.37
CA GLY A 102 2.42 1.44 7.10
C GLY A 102 2.23 -0.05 6.88
N PRO A 103 1.40 -0.72 7.69
CA PRO A 103 1.16 -2.16 7.57
C PRO A 103 0.53 -2.56 6.24
N ASN A 104 0.66 -3.83 5.88
CA ASN A 104 0.00 -4.37 4.69
C ASN A 104 -1.52 -4.42 4.86
N GLY A 105 -2.25 -4.21 3.75
CA GLY A 105 -3.71 -4.19 3.73
C GLY A 105 -4.33 -2.87 4.21
N MET A 106 -3.56 -1.77 4.28
CA MET A 106 -4.03 -0.42 4.63
C MET A 106 -4.27 0.47 3.40
N GLY A 107 -4.30 -0.10 2.19
CA GLY A 107 -4.65 0.65 0.97
C GLY A 107 -3.49 1.36 0.28
N LYS A 108 -2.22 1.02 0.58
CA LYS A 108 -1.05 1.61 -0.11
C LYS A 108 -1.11 1.43 -1.63
N SER A 109 -1.31 0.19 -2.08
CA SER A 109 -1.45 -0.10 -3.52
C SER A 109 -2.72 0.49 -4.13
N THR A 110 -3.80 0.62 -3.33
CA THR A 110 -5.01 1.36 -3.76
C THR A 110 -4.67 2.83 -4.04
N ALA A 111 -3.88 3.47 -3.17
CA ALA A 111 -3.45 4.85 -3.38
C ALA A 111 -2.63 4.99 -4.67
N ILE A 112 -1.71 4.06 -4.96
CA ILE A 112 -0.97 4.05 -6.24
C ILE A 112 -1.93 3.94 -7.42
N ASN A 113 -2.92 3.04 -7.37
CA ASN A 113 -3.88 2.87 -8.46
C ASN A 113 -4.73 4.13 -8.69
N LEU A 114 -5.09 4.85 -7.62
CA LEU A 114 -5.82 6.11 -7.73
C LEU A 114 -4.94 7.24 -8.29
N LEU A 115 -3.70 7.35 -7.80
CA LEU A 115 -2.75 8.37 -8.24
C LEU A 115 -2.23 8.11 -9.66
N SER A 116 -2.14 6.85 -10.08
CA SER A 116 -1.76 6.50 -11.46
C SER A 116 -2.91 6.63 -12.47
N GLY A 117 -4.13 6.97 -12.00
CA GLY A 117 -5.30 7.04 -12.86
C GLY A 117 -5.83 5.67 -13.33
N SER A 118 -5.22 4.56 -12.87
CA SER A 118 -5.69 3.20 -13.19
C SER A 118 -7.08 2.92 -12.60
N THR A 119 -7.42 3.61 -11.51
CA THR A 119 -8.74 3.61 -10.88
C THR A 119 -9.12 5.06 -10.57
N ARG A 120 -10.37 5.45 -10.82
CA ARG A 120 -10.85 6.78 -10.44
C ARG A 120 -11.28 6.82 -8.99
N PRO A 121 -10.97 7.88 -8.22
CA PRO A 121 -11.57 8.11 -6.92
C PRO A 121 -13.10 8.23 -7.05
N ASN A 122 -13.85 7.57 -6.17
CA ASN A 122 -15.32 7.63 -6.20
C ASN A 122 -15.93 8.41 -5.02
N LEU A 123 -15.09 9.02 -4.16
CA LEU A 123 -15.50 9.83 -3.01
C LEU A 123 -16.49 9.10 -2.07
N GLY A 124 -16.38 7.76 -2.02
CA GLY A 124 -17.26 6.90 -1.22
C GLY A 124 -18.54 6.45 -1.92
N ASP A 125 -18.88 6.98 -3.07
CA ASP A 125 -20.01 6.52 -3.87
C ASP A 125 -19.57 5.36 -4.78
N TRP A 126 -19.54 4.18 -4.19
CA TRP A 126 -19.11 2.95 -4.87
C TRP A 126 -20.11 2.45 -5.92
N ARG A 127 -21.29 3.05 -6.04
CA ARG A 127 -22.30 2.73 -7.06
C ARG A 127 -22.08 3.52 -8.34
N ASP A 128 -21.46 4.68 -8.22
CA ASP A 128 -21.10 5.55 -9.34
C ASP A 128 -19.60 5.42 -9.67
N TYR A 129 -19.28 4.47 -10.55
CA TYR A 129 -17.90 4.23 -11.00
C TYR A 129 -17.43 5.23 -12.08
N ASP A 130 -18.35 5.96 -12.71
CA ASP A 130 -18.08 6.86 -13.84
C ASP A 130 -18.10 8.35 -13.44
N LYS A 131 -17.88 8.64 -12.16
CA LYS A 131 -17.82 10.00 -11.64
C LYS A 131 -16.88 10.87 -12.48
N GLU A 132 -17.35 12.06 -12.88
CA GLU A 132 -16.55 12.95 -13.70
C GLU A 132 -15.34 13.51 -12.94
N TRP A 133 -14.21 13.60 -13.63
CA TRP A 133 -12.98 14.13 -13.03
C TRP A 133 -13.15 15.54 -12.46
N THR A 134 -13.99 16.38 -13.07
CA THR A 134 -14.31 17.73 -12.60
C THR A 134 -14.90 17.73 -11.20
N GLU A 135 -15.81 16.82 -10.91
CA GLU A 135 -16.44 16.64 -9.60
C GLU A 135 -15.43 16.09 -8.59
N ILE A 136 -14.67 15.07 -9.00
CA ILE A 136 -13.62 14.47 -8.16
C ILE A 136 -12.61 15.53 -7.73
N ILE A 137 -12.06 16.30 -8.68
CA ILE A 137 -11.06 17.33 -8.43
C ILE A 137 -11.63 18.44 -7.54
N ALA A 138 -12.88 18.84 -7.76
CA ALA A 138 -13.54 19.88 -6.96
C ALA A 138 -13.70 19.48 -5.47
N SER A 139 -13.76 18.19 -5.15
CA SER A 139 -13.88 17.69 -3.77
C SER A 139 -12.56 17.79 -2.98
N PHE A 140 -11.42 17.86 -3.66
CA PHE A 140 -10.13 18.01 -3.00
C PHE A 140 -9.84 19.49 -2.72
N PRO A 141 -9.25 19.82 -1.55
CA PRO A 141 -8.83 21.17 -1.26
C PRO A 141 -7.76 21.64 -2.27
N ARG A 142 -7.66 22.95 -2.48
CA ARG A 142 -6.61 23.53 -3.34
C ARG A 142 -5.23 23.18 -2.79
N GLY A 143 -4.33 22.72 -3.65
CA GLY A 143 -2.98 22.33 -3.29
C GLY A 143 -2.41 21.28 -4.23
N GLU A 144 -1.21 20.82 -3.94
CA GLU A 144 -0.39 19.93 -4.78
C GLU A 144 -1.13 18.68 -5.26
N LEU A 145 -1.92 18.03 -4.40
CA LEU A 145 -2.68 16.84 -4.77
C LEU A 145 -3.75 17.14 -5.82
N ARG A 146 -4.48 18.24 -5.65
CA ARG A 146 -5.51 18.68 -6.60
C ARG A 146 -4.90 19.00 -7.96
N ASP A 147 -3.81 19.77 -7.96
CA ASP A 147 -3.08 20.16 -9.18
C ASP A 147 -2.55 18.92 -9.90
N TYR A 148 -2.04 17.94 -9.14
CA TYR A 148 -1.61 16.65 -9.69
C TYR A 148 -2.77 15.85 -10.32
N LEU A 149 -3.91 15.75 -9.64
CA LEU A 149 -5.09 15.06 -10.17
C LEU A 149 -5.66 15.73 -11.41
N GLU A 150 -5.53 17.06 -11.52
CA GLU A 150 -5.86 17.79 -12.75
C GLU A 150 -4.97 17.38 -13.93
N LEU A 151 -3.68 17.18 -13.70
CA LEU A 151 -2.77 16.66 -14.73
C LEU A 151 -3.13 15.22 -15.14
N VAL A 152 -3.38 14.36 -14.18
CA VAL A 152 -3.80 12.97 -14.44
C VAL A 152 -5.11 12.92 -15.23
N SER A 153 -6.08 13.76 -14.89
CA SER A 153 -7.39 13.79 -15.57
C SER A 153 -7.31 14.16 -17.05
N LYS A 154 -6.33 14.98 -17.41
CA LYS A 154 -6.09 15.42 -18.79
C LYS A 154 -5.14 14.51 -19.57
N SER A 155 -4.70 13.39 -18.99
CA SER A 155 -3.59 12.56 -19.51
C SER A 155 -2.34 13.40 -19.81
N GLY A 156 -2.14 14.46 -19.04
CA GLY A 156 -1.03 15.40 -19.19
C GLY A 156 0.21 15.01 -18.41
N VAL A 157 0.27 13.75 -17.93
CA VAL A 157 1.40 13.23 -17.17
C VAL A 157 1.62 11.77 -17.50
N ASP A 158 2.84 11.41 -17.84
CA ASP A 158 3.25 10.03 -18.07
C ASP A 158 3.65 9.36 -16.75
N ILE A 159 3.12 8.14 -16.53
CA ILE A 159 3.26 7.45 -15.26
C ILE A 159 3.87 6.05 -15.47
N ALA A 160 4.90 5.75 -14.67
CA ALA A 160 5.48 4.43 -14.58
C ALA A 160 5.30 3.84 -13.18
N VAL A 161 4.86 2.58 -13.12
CA VAL A 161 4.62 1.87 -11.85
C VAL A 161 5.45 0.60 -11.80
N LYS A 162 6.30 0.46 -10.78
CA LYS A 162 6.94 -0.80 -10.43
C LYS A 162 6.02 -1.58 -9.49
N PRO A 163 5.46 -2.72 -9.92
CA PRO A 163 4.51 -3.48 -9.11
C PRO A 163 5.21 -4.22 -7.95
N GLN A 164 4.45 -4.53 -6.89
CA GLN A 164 4.93 -5.28 -5.73
C GLN A 164 5.36 -6.71 -6.11
N TYR A 165 4.53 -7.43 -6.87
CA TYR A 165 4.72 -8.86 -7.13
C TYR A 165 5.50 -9.11 -8.41
N VAL A 166 6.83 -9.19 -8.31
CA VAL A 166 7.73 -9.47 -9.44
C VAL A 166 7.75 -10.94 -9.86
N ASP A 167 7.36 -11.86 -8.97
CA ASP A 167 7.21 -13.30 -9.23
C ASP A 167 6.13 -13.63 -10.28
N LYS A 168 5.27 -12.68 -10.61
CA LYS A 168 4.28 -12.80 -11.69
C LYS A 168 4.86 -12.51 -13.07
N LEU A 169 5.99 -11.82 -13.17
CA LEU A 169 6.60 -11.45 -14.45
C LEU A 169 6.87 -12.65 -15.37
N PRO A 170 7.42 -13.80 -14.88
CA PRO A 170 7.62 -14.96 -15.72
C PRO A 170 6.34 -15.60 -16.29
N LYS A 171 5.19 -15.32 -15.66
CA LYS A 171 3.86 -15.77 -16.16
C LYS A 171 3.31 -14.86 -17.25
N LEU A 172 3.76 -13.60 -17.28
CA LEU A 172 3.32 -12.60 -18.27
C LEU A 172 4.23 -12.58 -19.50
N TRP A 173 5.47 -13.04 -19.37
CA TRP A 173 6.47 -13.03 -20.42
C TRP A 173 7.37 -14.28 -20.35
N ASP A 174 7.26 -15.16 -21.33
CA ASP A 174 8.08 -16.40 -21.44
C ASP A 174 9.32 -16.21 -22.34
N GLY A 175 9.83 -15.00 -22.43
CA GLY A 175 11.01 -14.66 -23.25
C GLY A 175 12.23 -14.31 -22.40
N GLU A 176 13.25 -13.87 -23.12
CA GLU A 176 14.48 -13.33 -22.54
C GLU A 176 14.26 -11.94 -21.94
N VAL A 177 15.10 -11.59 -20.97
CA VAL A 177 15.07 -10.28 -20.30
C VAL A 177 15.22 -9.13 -21.30
N ARG A 178 16.18 -9.26 -22.25
CA ARG A 178 16.41 -8.26 -23.30
C ARG A 178 15.14 -7.94 -24.07
N GLY A 179 14.44 -8.98 -24.53
CA GLY A 179 13.22 -8.80 -25.30
C GLY A 179 12.08 -8.11 -24.54
N LEU A 180 11.97 -8.34 -23.22
CA LEU A 180 11.04 -7.61 -22.35
C LEU A 180 11.43 -6.14 -22.24
N LEU A 181 12.72 -5.87 -21.94
CA LEU A 181 13.21 -4.50 -21.71
C LEU A 181 13.16 -3.65 -22.97
N GLN A 182 13.46 -4.23 -24.15
CA GLN A 182 13.37 -3.52 -25.43
C GLN A 182 11.95 -3.02 -25.76
N ARG A 183 10.91 -3.67 -25.23
CA ARG A 183 9.52 -3.24 -25.45
C ARG A 183 9.12 -1.99 -24.67
N VAL A 184 9.84 -1.70 -23.60
CA VAL A 184 9.56 -0.56 -22.72
C VAL A 184 10.66 0.50 -22.77
N ASP A 185 11.68 0.27 -23.59
CA ASP A 185 12.79 1.21 -23.79
C ASP A 185 12.44 2.23 -24.87
N ASP A 186 11.74 3.29 -24.45
CA ASP A 186 11.30 4.35 -25.36
C ASP A 186 12.47 5.23 -25.85
N GLN A 187 13.62 5.17 -25.18
CA GLN A 187 14.76 6.07 -25.44
C GLN A 187 16.04 5.39 -25.95
N GLY A 188 16.05 4.07 -26.10
CA GLY A 188 17.24 3.31 -26.48
C GLY A 188 18.35 3.31 -25.40
N ARG A 189 17.98 3.39 -24.12
CA ARG A 189 18.89 3.47 -22.97
C ARG A 189 19.07 2.13 -22.23
N LEU A 190 18.65 1.02 -22.83
CA LEU A 190 18.66 -0.30 -22.20
C LEU A 190 20.05 -0.66 -21.65
N ASP A 191 21.10 -0.51 -22.45
CA ASP A 191 22.44 -0.93 -22.03
C ASP A 191 22.96 -0.09 -20.83
N GLU A 192 22.67 1.20 -20.80
CA GLU A 192 23.00 2.09 -19.68
C GLU A 192 22.28 1.65 -18.38
N PHE A 193 20.96 1.45 -18.45
CA PHE A 193 20.19 1.07 -17.28
C PHE A 193 20.40 -0.39 -16.87
N ALA A 194 20.70 -1.29 -17.81
CA ALA A 194 21.10 -2.65 -17.50
C ALA A 194 22.40 -2.70 -16.70
N GLU A 195 23.34 -1.79 -16.97
CA GLU A 195 24.56 -1.66 -16.19
C GLU A 195 24.28 -1.06 -14.80
N LYS A 196 23.52 0.05 -14.73
CA LYS A 196 23.13 0.68 -13.47
C LYS A 196 22.38 -0.26 -12.53
N THR A 197 21.51 -1.11 -13.04
CA THR A 197 20.74 -2.11 -12.28
C THR A 197 21.46 -3.45 -12.13
N SER A 198 22.70 -3.57 -12.64
CA SER A 198 23.51 -4.80 -12.54
C SER A 198 22.83 -6.04 -13.12
N ILE A 199 22.13 -5.91 -14.24
CA ILE A 199 21.44 -7.02 -14.92
C ILE A 199 22.05 -7.39 -16.28
N LYS A 200 23.11 -6.71 -16.72
CA LYS A 200 23.73 -6.92 -18.03
C LYS A 200 24.07 -8.39 -18.31
N HIS A 201 24.51 -9.12 -17.28
CA HIS A 201 24.91 -10.53 -17.36
C HIS A 201 23.75 -11.51 -17.50
N ILE A 202 22.49 -11.05 -17.30
CA ILE A 202 21.28 -11.89 -17.39
C ILE A 202 20.36 -11.51 -18.55
N LEU A 203 20.75 -10.57 -19.39
CA LEU A 203 19.89 -10.05 -20.48
C LEU A 203 19.42 -11.16 -21.45
N GLU A 204 20.27 -12.15 -21.72
CA GLU A 204 19.97 -13.27 -22.62
C GLU A 204 19.32 -14.48 -21.89
N ARG A 205 19.04 -14.35 -20.60
CA ARG A 205 18.37 -15.40 -19.82
C ARG A 205 16.85 -15.23 -19.87
N LYS A 206 16.12 -16.35 -19.80
CA LYS A 206 14.66 -16.33 -19.66
C LYS A 206 14.26 -15.86 -18.25
N LEU A 207 13.15 -15.12 -18.16
CA LEU A 207 12.65 -14.64 -16.86
C LEU A 207 12.34 -15.78 -15.89
N SER A 208 11.88 -16.93 -16.37
CA SER A 208 11.55 -18.11 -15.56
C SER A 208 12.76 -18.73 -14.82
N GLY A 209 13.95 -18.43 -15.28
CA GLY A 209 15.21 -18.91 -14.67
C GLY A 209 15.88 -17.91 -13.73
N LEU A 210 15.25 -16.79 -13.42
CA LEU A 210 15.81 -15.74 -12.58
C LEU A 210 15.43 -15.95 -11.10
N SER A 211 16.36 -15.54 -10.22
CA SER A 211 16.09 -15.41 -8.78
C SER A 211 15.17 -14.22 -8.48
N GLY A 212 14.56 -14.18 -7.28
CA GLY A 212 13.72 -13.07 -6.86
C GLY A 212 14.43 -11.72 -6.92
N GLY A 213 15.70 -11.65 -6.52
CA GLY A 213 16.49 -10.42 -6.60
C GLY A 213 16.81 -9.99 -8.03
N GLU A 214 17.09 -10.94 -8.95
CA GLU A 214 17.24 -10.64 -10.37
C GLU A 214 15.94 -10.13 -11.00
N LEU A 215 14.81 -10.79 -10.71
CA LEU A 215 13.47 -10.34 -11.15
C LEU A 215 13.14 -8.93 -10.64
N GLN A 216 13.50 -8.64 -9.40
CA GLN A 216 13.30 -7.32 -8.80
C GLN A 216 14.09 -6.24 -9.56
N ARG A 217 15.37 -6.50 -9.86
CA ARG A 217 16.20 -5.57 -10.63
C ARG A 217 15.72 -5.40 -12.06
N VAL A 218 15.26 -6.48 -12.70
CA VAL A 218 14.62 -6.40 -14.04
C VAL A 218 13.35 -5.55 -14.00
N ALA A 219 12.50 -5.70 -12.97
CA ALA A 219 11.29 -4.90 -12.81
C ALA A 219 11.62 -3.41 -12.61
N ILE A 220 12.63 -3.10 -11.81
CA ILE A 220 13.11 -1.72 -11.62
C ILE A 220 13.64 -1.17 -12.93
N CYS A 221 14.49 -1.92 -13.64
CA CYS A 221 15.02 -1.52 -14.93
C CYS A 221 13.90 -1.23 -15.94
N ALA A 222 12.92 -2.12 -16.06
CA ALA A 222 11.76 -1.92 -16.93
C ALA A 222 10.95 -0.66 -16.58
N THR A 223 10.85 -0.32 -15.30
CA THR A 223 10.13 0.86 -14.83
C THR A 223 10.86 2.15 -15.21
N ILE A 224 12.18 2.19 -15.04
CA ILE A 224 12.98 3.40 -15.33
C ILE A 224 13.29 3.59 -16.82
N LEU A 225 13.23 2.52 -17.62
CA LEU A 225 13.36 2.59 -19.08
C LEU A 225 12.15 3.26 -19.74
N LYS A 226 10.98 3.12 -19.13
CA LYS A 226 9.81 3.85 -19.56
C LYS A 226 10.00 5.33 -19.20
N GLU A 227 9.97 6.20 -20.22
CA GLU A 227 9.97 7.63 -19.94
C GLU A 227 8.68 8.04 -19.26
N ALA A 228 8.80 8.64 -18.07
CA ALA A 228 7.65 9.08 -17.31
C ALA A 228 7.97 10.37 -16.52
N ASP A 229 6.93 11.09 -16.14
CA ASP A 229 7.02 12.26 -15.27
C ASP A 229 6.92 11.87 -13.80
N VAL A 230 6.18 10.77 -13.55
CA VAL A 230 5.93 10.26 -12.19
C VAL A 230 6.24 8.78 -12.12
N TYR A 231 7.02 8.39 -11.12
CA TYR A 231 7.37 7.00 -10.86
C TYR A 231 6.83 6.55 -9.51
N PHE A 232 6.16 5.41 -9.51
CA PHE A 232 5.71 4.72 -8.32
C PHE A 232 6.51 3.44 -8.13
N PHE A 233 7.15 3.29 -6.98
CA PHE A 233 7.90 2.10 -6.63
C PHE A 233 7.24 1.41 -5.43
N ASP A 234 6.68 0.22 -5.64
CA ASP A 234 6.09 -0.58 -4.57
C ASP A 234 7.12 -1.62 -4.09
N GLU A 235 7.66 -1.43 -2.89
CA GLU A 235 8.70 -2.23 -2.24
C GLU A 235 9.92 -2.49 -3.14
N PRO A 236 10.64 -1.44 -3.60
CA PRO A 236 11.75 -1.63 -4.52
C PRO A 236 12.96 -2.34 -3.89
N SER A 237 13.13 -2.34 -2.58
CA SER A 237 14.26 -2.95 -1.88
C SER A 237 14.06 -4.45 -1.56
N SER A 238 12.85 -4.99 -1.76
CA SER A 238 12.53 -6.38 -1.47
C SER A 238 13.42 -7.35 -2.27
N TYR A 239 13.83 -8.45 -1.66
CA TYR A 239 14.72 -9.50 -2.24
C TYR A 239 16.14 -9.05 -2.59
N LEU A 240 16.52 -7.83 -2.30
CA LEU A 240 17.84 -7.27 -2.60
C LEU A 240 18.76 -7.30 -1.38
N ASP A 241 20.04 -7.58 -1.60
CA ASP A 241 21.08 -7.38 -0.60
C ASP A 241 21.38 -5.88 -0.41
N ILE A 242 22.20 -5.54 0.59
CA ILE A 242 22.46 -4.16 0.97
C ILE A 242 23.13 -3.35 -0.17
N HIS A 243 23.99 -3.97 -0.94
CA HIS A 243 24.68 -3.29 -2.05
C HIS A 243 23.70 -2.95 -3.18
N GLU A 244 22.84 -3.91 -3.53
CA GLU A 244 21.81 -3.72 -4.55
C GLU A 244 20.73 -2.73 -4.10
N ARG A 245 20.36 -2.72 -2.81
CA ARG A 245 19.45 -1.70 -2.25
C ARG A 245 20.00 -0.31 -2.40
N MET A 246 21.29 -0.10 -2.09
CA MET A 246 21.95 1.20 -2.26
C MET A 246 22.05 1.62 -3.72
N ARG A 247 22.22 0.68 -4.65
CA ARG A 247 22.15 0.97 -6.10
C ARG A 247 20.75 1.50 -6.48
N VAL A 248 19.70 0.84 -6.01
CA VAL A 248 18.31 1.27 -6.26
C VAL A 248 18.06 2.66 -5.68
N VAL A 249 18.52 2.94 -4.45
CA VAL A 249 18.46 4.27 -3.85
C VAL A 249 19.11 5.32 -4.76
N ASN A 250 20.32 5.09 -5.21
CA ASN A 250 21.04 6.02 -6.09
C ASN A 250 20.32 6.23 -7.44
N ILE A 251 19.74 5.18 -8.01
CA ILE A 251 18.95 5.27 -9.24
C ILE A 251 17.72 6.17 -9.02
N ILE A 252 16.95 5.92 -7.94
CA ILE A 252 15.76 6.71 -7.64
C ILE A 252 16.12 8.17 -7.38
N GLN A 253 17.19 8.44 -6.64
CA GLN A 253 17.67 9.80 -6.40
C GLN A 253 18.06 10.50 -7.70
N SER A 254 18.70 9.79 -8.63
CA SER A 254 19.03 10.37 -9.95
C SER A 254 17.79 10.74 -10.77
N LEU A 255 16.67 10.03 -10.62
CA LEU A 255 15.40 10.42 -11.27
C LEU A 255 14.86 11.73 -10.69
N VAL A 256 14.96 11.93 -9.38
CA VAL A 256 14.54 13.18 -8.72
C VAL A 256 15.40 14.36 -9.17
N GLU A 257 16.71 14.17 -9.26
CA GLU A 257 17.65 15.18 -9.78
C GLU A 257 17.31 15.61 -11.22
N ASN A 258 16.74 14.69 -12.01
CA ASN A 258 16.21 14.96 -13.35
C ASN A 258 14.77 15.52 -13.36
N GLY A 259 14.27 15.98 -12.24
CA GLY A 259 12.96 16.66 -12.12
C GLY A 259 11.75 15.73 -12.10
N LYS A 260 11.96 14.41 -11.94
CA LYS A 260 10.85 13.44 -11.87
C LYS A 260 10.22 13.42 -10.48
N ARG A 261 8.91 13.17 -10.41
CA ARG A 261 8.17 13.00 -9.16
C ARG A 261 8.19 11.53 -8.75
N ILE A 262 8.49 11.25 -7.49
CA ILE A 262 8.67 9.88 -7.02
C ILE A 262 7.81 9.60 -5.78
N ILE A 263 7.06 8.49 -5.82
CA ILE A 263 6.45 7.90 -4.63
C ILE A 263 6.99 6.50 -4.41
N VAL A 264 7.44 6.21 -3.19
CA VAL A 264 7.99 4.91 -2.81
C VAL A 264 7.20 4.34 -1.64
N ILE A 265 6.73 3.11 -1.77
CA ILE A 265 6.23 2.31 -0.65
C ILE A 265 7.38 1.47 -0.13
N GLU A 266 7.73 1.62 1.14
CA GLU A 266 8.80 0.85 1.77
C GLU A 266 8.48 0.48 3.21
N HIS A 267 9.01 -0.68 3.62
CA HIS A 267 8.91 -1.19 4.98
C HIS A 267 10.24 -1.14 5.74
N ASP A 268 11.35 -1.08 5.01
CA ASP A 268 12.67 -0.94 5.59
C ASP A 268 12.91 0.52 5.99
N LEU A 269 12.95 0.77 7.30
CA LEU A 269 13.10 2.12 7.86
C LEU A 269 14.45 2.75 7.54
N ALA A 270 15.50 1.92 7.35
CA ALA A 270 16.82 2.42 6.98
C ALA A 270 16.83 2.91 5.51
N ILE A 271 16.16 2.17 4.63
CA ILE A 271 16.00 2.61 3.23
C ILE A 271 15.13 3.86 3.15
N LEU A 272 14.04 3.92 3.92
CA LEU A 272 13.23 5.13 3.99
C LEU A 272 14.02 6.35 4.45
N ASP A 273 14.87 6.21 5.49
CA ASP A 273 15.66 7.33 6.04
C ASP A 273 16.69 7.86 5.04
N VAL A 274 17.22 7.00 4.18
CA VAL A 274 18.22 7.40 3.17
C VAL A 274 17.57 7.91 1.90
N LEU A 275 16.40 7.37 1.53
CA LEU A 275 15.79 7.61 0.22
C LEU A 275 14.77 8.75 0.24
N CYS A 276 13.95 8.85 1.29
CA CYS A 276 12.78 9.73 1.28
C CYS A 276 13.02 11.06 2.00
N ASP A 277 12.47 12.13 1.47
CA ASP A 277 12.46 13.45 2.07
C ASP A 277 11.25 13.61 3.01
N LEU A 278 10.10 13.15 2.54
CA LEU A 278 8.83 13.20 3.24
C LEU A 278 8.20 11.81 3.30
N VAL A 279 7.50 11.52 4.38
CA VAL A 279 6.81 10.24 4.57
C VAL A 279 5.39 10.46 5.06
N HIS A 280 4.44 9.80 4.39
CA HIS A 280 3.08 9.62 4.87
C HIS A 280 2.98 8.29 5.63
N ILE A 281 2.48 8.32 6.86
CA ILE A 281 2.15 7.11 7.60
C ILE A 281 0.73 6.70 7.21
N VAL A 282 0.55 5.42 6.89
CA VAL A 282 -0.79 4.86 6.66
C VAL A 282 -1.17 4.03 7.86
N TYR A 283 -2.31 4.35 8.44
CA TYR A 283 -2.86 3.64 9.58
C TYR A 283 -4.33 3.32 9.37
N GLY A 284 -4.91 2.48 10.21
CA GLY A 284 -6.29 2.09 10.10
C GLY A 284 -6.54 0.66 10.53
N GLN A 285 -7.50 0.01 9.90
CA GLN A 285 -7.81 -1.39 10.15
C GLN A 285 -7.77 -2.19 8.86
N ARG A 286 -6.97 -3.26 8.86
CA ARG A 286 -6.81 -4.14 7.70
C ARG A 286 -8.16 -4.59 7.15
N ALA A 287 -8.33 -4.52 5.83
CA ALA A 287 -9.53 -4.86 5.07
C ALA A 287 -10.77 -4.00 5.37
N ALA A 288 -10.67 -2.97 6.21
CA ALA A 288 -11.78 -2.10 6.55
C ALA A 288 -11.55 -0.66 6.10
N TYR A 289 -10.49 -0.05 6.55
CA TYR A 289 -10.14 1.30 6.15
C TYR A 289 -8.64 1.59 6.31
N GLY A 290 -8.16 2.54 5.53
CA GLY A 290 -6.83 3.13 5.66
C GLY A 290 -6.89 4.65 5.58
N ILE A 291 -6.07 5.31 6.36
CA ILE A 291 -5.98 6.76 6.45
C ILE A 291 -4.54 7.17 6.22
N PHE A 292 -4.30 8.09 5.29
CA PHE A 292 -2.99 8.70 5.10
C PHE A 292 -2.85 9.92 6.02
N THR A 293 -1.76 9.94 6.80
CA THR A 293 -1.41 11.15 7.58
C THR A 293 -0.95 12.27 6.65
N PRO A 294 -0.97 13.53 7.10
CA PRO A 294 -0.21 14.59 6.45
C PRO A 294 1.28 14.21 6.30
N PRO A 295 1.99 14.77 5.30
CA PRO A 295 3.41 14.47 5.09
C PRO A 295 4.26 14.98 6.26
N ARG A 296 5.25 14.21 6.65
CA ARG A 296 6.22 14.54 7.69
C ARG A 296 7.63 14.32 7.16
N THR A 297 8.61 15.00 7.73
CA THR A 297 10.02 14.66 7.47
C THR A 297 10.27 13.21 7.87
N THR A 298 11.11 12.51 7.13
CA THR A 298 11.31 11.07 7.26
C THR A 298 11.61 10.63 8.68
N ARG A 299 12.53 11.31 9.36
CA ARG A 299 12.88 10.98 10.76
C ARG A 299 11.72 11.18 11.72
N THR A 300 10.94 12.24 11.55
CA THR A 300 9.75 12.47 12.39
C THR A 300 8.70 11.39 12.17
N ALA A 301 8.48 10.99 10.92
CA ALA A 301 7.56 9.91 10.58
C ALA A 301 8.02 8.55 11.15
N ILE A 302 9.31 8.21 10.99
CA ILE A 302 9.87 6.96 11.52
C ILE A 302 9.72 6.91 13.04
N ASN A 303 10.07 7.98 13.75
CA ASN A 303 9.95 8.02 15.20
C ASN A 303 8.50 7.88 15.65
N ALA A 304 7.56 8.62 15.04
CA ALA A 304 6.14 8.51 15.35
C ALA A 304 5.60 7.10 15.08
N TYR A 305 6.06 6.47 13.98
CA TYR A 305 5.69 5.10 13.65
C TYR A 305 6.24 4.09 14.67
N LEU A 306 7.49 4.25 15.15
CA LEU A 306 8.10 3.41 16.17
C LEU A 306 7.43 3.61 17.54
N ASP A 307 7.12 4.84 17.92
CA ASP A 307 6.40 5.16 19.17
C ASP A 307 4.97 4.63 19.17
N GLY A 308 4.39 4.43 17.97
CA GLY A 308 3.03 3.94 17.81
C GLY A 308 1.95 4.95 18.17
N TYR A 309 2.29 6.24 18.24
CA TYR A 309 1.37 7.33 18.51
C TYR A 309 1.53 8.47 17.50
N LEU A 310 0.43 8.89 16.89
CA LEU A 310 0.36 9.98 15.92
C LEU A 310 -0.22 11.21 16.58
N ASN A 311 0.63 12.14 17.02
CA ASN A 311 0.24 13.32 17.78
C ASN A 311 -0.80 14.19 17.09
N GLU A 312 -0.62 14.45 15.79
CA GLU A 312 -1.51 15.34 15.01
C GLU A 312 -2.91 14.75 14.83
N GLU A 313 -3.00 13.43 14.69
CA GLU A 313 -4.26 12.71 14.54
C GLU A 313 -4.84 12.28 15.91
N ASN A 314 -4.09 12.50 17.00
CA ASN A 314 -4.40 12.01 18.35
C ASN A 314 -4.78 10.51 18.37
N VAL A 315 -4.10 9.71 17.57
CA VAL A 315 -4.39 8.29 17.40
C VAL A 315 -3.22 7.42 17.81
N ARG A 316 -3.51 6.39 18.58
CA ARG A 316 -2.57 5.33 18.91
C ARG A 316 -2.72 4.19 17.90
N ILE A 317 -1.69 3.97 17.08
CA ILE A 317 -1.65 2.93 16.05
C ILE A 317 -1.10 1.60 16.59
N ARG A 318 -0.49 1.60 17.78
CA ARG A 318 0.08 0.42 18.44
C ARG A 318 0.04 0.58 19.96
N ASP A 319 -0.30 -0.48 20.68
CA ASP A 319 -0.42 -0.46 22.15
C ASP A 319 0.92 -0.22 22.86
N LYS A 320 2.00 -0.74 22.28
CA LYS A 320 3.36 -0.58 22.82
C LYS A 320 4.29 -0.04 21.74
N PRO A 321 5.21 0.88 22.11
CA PRO A 321 6.25 1.33 21.20
C PRO A 321 7.17 0.17 20.81
N ILE A 322 7.74 0.22 19.60
CA ILE A 322 8.86 -0.66 19.21
C ILE A 322 10.11 -0.06 19.87
N SER A 323 10.59 -0.69 20.92
CA SER A 323 11.84 -0.29 21.58
C SER A 323 12.92 -1.33 21.32
N PHE A 324 14.08 -0.87 20.87
CA PHE A 324 15.28 -1.70 20.84
C PHE A 324 15.84 -1.73 22.25
N LEU A 325 15.94 -2.90 22.86
CA LEU A 325 16.54 -3.06 24.18
C LEU A 325 18.01 -2.58 24.15
N ARG A 326 18.28 -1.41 24.69
CA ARG A 326 19.62 -0.92 24.99
C ARG A 326 20.10 -1.56 26.30
N GLY A 327 20.39 -2.85 26.28
CA GLY A 327 20.92 -3.54 27.44
C GLY A 327 21.80 -4.69 26.99
N ARG A 328 23.10 -4.49 26.88
CA ARG A 328 24.03 -5.60 26.98
C ARG A 328 23.98 -6.06 28.43
N VAL A 329 23.23 -7.08 28.74
CA VAL A 329 23.53 -7.94 29.87
C VAL A 329 24.84 -8.64 29.49
N ARG A 330 25.97 -8.10 29.97
CA ARG A 330 27.24 -8.83 30.01
C ARG A 330 27.10 -9.89 31.09
N GLY A 331 26.83 -11.10 30.70
CA GLY A 331 26.77 -12.25 31.59
C GLY A 331 25.92 -13.34 30.99
N GLU A 332 26.59 -14.34 30.43
CA GLU A 332 26.14 -15.70 30.20
C GLU A 332 24.90 -15.92 29.29
N GLU A 333 25.13 -16.69 28.22
CA GLU A 333 24.18 -17.23 27.24
C GLU A 333 23.96 -16.39 25.96
N VAL A 334 24.98 -16.46 25.07
CA VAL A 334 24.93 -15.84 23.72
C VAL A 334 24.17 -16.71 22.71
N GLY A 335 23.69 -17.93 23.09
CA GLY A 335 23.10 -18.89 22.17
C GLY A 335 21.62 -18.61 21.81
N ASP A 336 20.80 -18.29 22.80
CA ASP A 336 19.34 -18.27 22.61
C ASP A 336 18.77 -16.94 22.06
N THR A 337 19.50 -15.84 22.25
CA THR A 337 19.01 -14.50 21.88
C THR A 337 19.01 -14.26 20.36
N ILE A 338 19.89 -14.93 19.61
CA ILE A 338 19.98 -14.79 18.15
C ILE A 338 18.83 -15.50 17.45
N LEU A 339 18.39 -16.63 17.98
CA LEU A 339 17.27 -17.41 17.41
C LEU A 339 15.91 -16.71 17.63
N GLN A 340 15.73 -16.03 18.75
CA GLN A 340 14.53 -15.21 19.00
C GLN A 340 14.44 -13.99 18.05
N TRP A 341 15.57 -13.42 17.67
CA TRP A 341 15.61 -12.28 16.74
C TRP A 341 15.23 -12.66 15.30
N LEU A 342 15.66 -13.82 14.85
CA LEU A 342 15.32 -14.34 13.53
C LEU A 342 13.83 -14.74 13.40
N SER A 343 13.17 -15.11 14.48
CA SER A 343 11.73 -15.45 14.48
C SER A 343 10.82 -14.20 14.40
N LEU A 344 11.31 -13.02 14.74
CA LEU A 344 10.56 -11.75 14.68
C LEU A 344 10.64 -11.07 13.30
N ILE A 345 11.56 -11.49 12.45
CA ILE A 345 11.72 -10.93 11.09
C ILE A 345 10.76 -11.61 10.08
N HIS A 346 10.12 -12.72 10.47
CA HIS A 346 9.20 -13.50 9.63
C HIS A 346 7.71 -13.33 9.96
N ILE A 347 7.33 -12.29 10.71
CA ILE A 347 5.92 -11.98 10.96
C ILE A 347 5.49 -10.74 10.20
#